data_dde3966df3a7e82955bca86c7cfdf985
#
_entry.id   dde3966df3a7e82955bca86c7cfdf985
#
_cell.length_a   1.000
_cell.length_b   1.000
_cell.length_c   1.000
_cell.angle_alpha   90.00
_cell.angle_beta   90.00
_cell.angle_gamma   90.00
#
_symmetry.space_group_name_H-M   'P 1'
#
loop_
_entity.id
_entity.type
_entity.pdbx_description
1 polymer ?
#
loop_
_entity_poly.entity_id
_entity_poly.type
_entity_poly.pdbx_seq_one_letter_code
_entity_poly.pdbx_strand_id
1 'polypeptide(L)'
;APSAKDLASRDVVSRSMTMEIREGRGVGKEKDHIYLHLNHLPPELLAERLPGISETAAIFAGVDVTKEPIPVIPTVHYNMGGIPTNYKGEVVAPAKDGSDPDRIVPGLLAAGEAACASVHGANRLGANSLLDIVVFGRACANTVKESGLKPGQKHKPLKNELNGEQSVKRLNDILYNDKGDQNNKSTS
;
A
#
# COMPACT_ATOMS: atom_id res chain seq x y z
N ALA A 1 -10.99 18.63 -6.99
CA ALA A 1 -11.03 19.34 -5.69
C ALA A 1 -10.65 20.83 -5.85
N PRO A 2 -11.51 21.67 -6.45
CA PRO A 2 -11.16 23.07 -6.76
C PRO A 2 -10.77 23.89 -5.54
N SER A 3 -11.33 23.60 -4.38
CA SER A 3 -11.03 24.31 -3.12
C SER A 3 -9.67 23.96 -2.52
N ALA A 4 -9.18 22.74 -2.75
CA ALA A 4 -7.90 22.27 -2.21
C ALA A 4 -6.74 22.41 -3.21
N LYS A 5 -7.05 22.58 -4.51
CA LYS A 5 -6.05 22.69 -5.60
C LYS A 5 -4.99 21.59 -5.49
N ASP A 6 -3.72 21.97 -5.54
CA ASP A 6 -2.52 21.12 -5.39
C ASP A 6 -2.31 20.57 -3.97
N LEU A 7 -3.05 21.06 -2.98
CA LEU A 7 -3.09 20.50 -1.63
C LEU A 7 -4.18 19.43 -1.43
N ALA A 8 -4.85 19.01 -2.50
CA ALA A 8 -5.78 17.89 -2.44
C ALA A 8 -5.05 16.60 -1.98
N SER A 9 -5.78 15.72 -1.30
CA SER A 9 -5.20 14.45 -0.83
C SER A 9 -4.72 13.61 -2.01
N ARG A 10 -3.65 12.85 -1.84
CA ARG A 10 -2.98 12.10 -2.90
C ARG A 10 -3.88 11.10 -3.61
N ASP A 11 -4.82 10.49 -2.88
CA ASP A 11 -5.79 9.56 -3.46
C ASP A 11 -6.76 10.26 -4.43
N VAL A 12 -7.18 11.48 -4.12
CA VAL A 12 -8.03 12.30 -5.00
C VAL A 12 -7.25 12.69 -6.26
N VAL A 13 -6.00 13.14 -6.11
CA VAL A 13 -5.14 13.51 -7.25
C VAL A 13 -4.89 12.29 -8.14
N SER A 14 -4.48 11.15 -7.59
CA SER A 14 -4.21 9.92 -8.34
C SER A 14 -5.44 9.43 -9.10
N ARG A 15 -6.62 9.44 -8.48
CA ARG A 15 -7.88 9.10 -9.15
C ARG A 15 -8.19 10.04 -10.31
N SER A 16 -8.05 11.34 -10.08
CA SER A 16 -8.30 12.34 -11.13
C SER A 16 -7.36 12.15 -12.30
N MET A 17 -6.06 11.95 -12.05
CA MET A 17 -5.08 11.66 -13.11
C MET A 17 -5.44 10.40 -13.90
N THR A 18 -5.83 9.33 -13.22
CA THR A 18 -6.26 8.09 -13.88
C THR A 18 -7.51 8.31 -14.74
N MET A 19 -8.47 9.09 -14.27
CA MET A 19 -9.67 9.44 -15.05
C MET A 19 -9.31 10.23 -16.31
N GLU A 20 -8.45 11.25 -16.20
CA GLU A 20 -8.00 12.04 -17.35
C GLU A 20 -7.30 11.16 -18.42
N ILE A 21 -6.44 10.25 -17.99
CA ILE A 21 -5.77 9.31 -18.90
C ILE A 21 -6.79 8.39 -19.59
N ARG A 22 -7.71 7.78 -18.82
CA ARG A 22 -8.72 6.86 -19.36
C ARG A 22 -9.69 7.52 -20.34
N GLU A 23 -9.99 8.78 -20.15
CA GLU A 23 -10.84 9.58 -21.03
C GLU A 23 -10.07 10.18 -22.23
N GLY A 24 -8.81 9.79 -22.43
CA GLY A 24 -7.99 10.20 -23.55
C GLY A 24 -7.43 11.62 -23.46
N ARG A 25 -7.49 12.24 -22.28
CA ARG A 25 -6.91 13.57 -22.01
C ARG A 25 -5.51 13.51 -21.40
N GLY A 26 -4.90 12.33 -21.36
CA GLY A 26 -3.49 12.17 -21.07
C GLY A 26 -2.58 12.93 -22.04
N VAL A 27 -1.33 13.09 -21.68
CA VAL A 27 -0.32 13.80 -22.48
C VAL A 27 0.64 12.84 -23.17
N GLY A 28 1.49 13.37 -24.05
CA GLY A 28 2.40 12.58 -24.85
C GLY A 28 1.72 11.93 -26.06
N LYS A 29 2.50 11.18 -26.83
CA LYS A 29 2.03 10.53 -28.06
C LYS A 29 0.97 9.45 -27.78
N GLU A 30 1.20 8.67 -26.72
CA GLU A 30 0.32 7.55 -26.34
C GLU A 30 -0.81 7.98 -25.40
N LYS A 31 -0.83 9.23 -24.93
CA LYS A 31 -1.83 9.79 -23.99
C LYS A 31 -1.99 8.99 -22.68
N ASP A 32 -0.92 8.38 -22.22
CA ASP A 32 -0.90 7.41 -21.13
C ASP A 32 -0.36 7.96 -19.80
N HIS A 33 0.02 9.24 -19.77
CA HIS A 33 0.59 9.90 -18.59
C HIS A 33 0.10 11.34 -18.43
N ILE A 34 0.51 11.97 -17.35
CA ILE A 34 0.26 13.40 -17.02
C ILE A 34 1.61 14.08 -16.79
N TYR A 35 1.70 15.38 -16.98
CA TYR A 35 2.91 16.15 -16.66
C TYR A 35 2.89 16.71 -15.24
N LEU A 36 3.97 16.44 -14.51
CA LEU A 36 4.28 17.10 -13.24
C LEU A 36 5.26 18.26 -13.48
N HIS A 37 4.80 19.47 -13.26
CA HIS A 37 5.58 20.69 -13.46
C HIS A 37 6.30 21.10 -12.19
N LEU A 38 7.63 21.08 -12.21
CA LEU A 38 8.50 21.59 -11.15
C LEU A 38 9.33 22.80 -11.64
N ASN A 39 9.38 23.03 -12.95
CA ASN A 39 10.17 24.06 -13.61
C ASN A 39 9.73 25.51 -13.30
N HIS A 40 8.63 25.69 -12.57
CA HIS A 40 8.21 26.99 -12.03
C HIS A 40 8.92 27.34 -10.71
N LEU A 41 9.64 26.39 -10.10
CA LEU A 41 10.38 26.57 -8.86
C LEU A 41 11.83 26.98 -9.14
N PRO A 42 12.47 27.79 -8.27
CA PRO A 42 13.88 28.11 -8.39
C PRO A 42 14.77 26.86 -8.40
N PRO A 43 15.79 26.77 -9.29
CA PRO A 43 16.67 25.59 -9.35
C PRO A 43 17.37 25.26 -8.03
N GLU A 44 17.73 26.27 -7.23
CA GLU A 44 18.37 26.11 -5.93
C GLU A 44 17.43 25.40 -4.95
N LEU A 45 16.14 25.74 -4.99
CA LEU A 45 15.11 25.12 -4.16
C LEU A 45 14.91 23.65 -4.54
N LEU A 46 14.91 23.34 -5.83
CA LEU A 46 14.81 21.96 -6.33
C LEU A 46 16.02 21.14 -5.89
N ALA A 47 17.23 21.69 -6.00
CA ALA A 47 18.45 21.02 -5.57
C ALA A 47 18.48 20.77 -4.05
N GLU A 48 17.97 21.71 -3.25
CA GLU A 48 17.92 21.57 -1.80
C GLU A 48 16.83 20.61 -1.32
N ARG A 49 15.61 20.75 -1.88
CA ARG A 49 14.42 20.08 -1.33
C ARG A 49 14.04 18.78 -2.04
N LEU A 50 14.38 18.65 -3.31
CA LEU A 50 13.96 17.54 -4.16
C LEU A 50 15.13 16.93 -4.96
N PRO A 51 16.32 16.71 -4.37
CA PRO A 51 17.47 16.17 -5.10
C PRO A 51 17.19 14.79 -5.70
N GLY A 52 16.55 13.89 -4.93
CA GLY A 52 16.23 12.54 -5.39
C GLY A 52 15.23 12.50 -6.55
N ILE A 53 14.23 13.40 -6.56
CA ILE A 53 13.27 13.49 -7.67
C ILE A 53 13.98 14.00 -8.91
N SER A 54 14.84 15.00 -8.78
CA SER A 54 15.62 15.57 -9.90
C SER A 54 16.53 14.53 -10.53
N GLU A 55 17.25 13.77 -9.71
CA GLU A 55 18.12 12.68 -10.16
C GLU A 55 17.32 11.54 -10.83
N THR A 56 16.22 11.12 -10.22
CA THR A 56 15.35 10.06 -10.77
C THR A 56 14.76 10.47 -12.12
N ALA A 57 14.29 11.71 -12.26
CA ALA A 57 13.75 12.23 -13.52
C ALA A 57 14.82 12.26 -14.61
N ALA A 58 16.04 12.68 -14.28
CA ALA A 58 17.15 12.68 -15.23
C ALA A 58 17.53 11.26 -15.68
N ILE A 59 17.62 10.30 -14.77
CA ILE A 59 18.04 8.93 -15.07
C ILE A 59 16.97 8.16 -15.86
N PHE A 60 15.71 8.20 -15.42
CA PHE A 60 14.66 7.33 -15.96
C PHE A 60 13.82 7.99 -17.05
N ALA A 61 13.65 9.31 -17.02
CA ALA A 61 12.86 10.04 -18.01
C ALA A 61 13.70 10.91 -18.95
N GLY A 62 15.01 11.09 -18.67
CA GLY A 62 15.88 11.97 -19.44
C GLY A 62 15.51 13.45 -19.32
N VAL A 63 14.83 13.85 -18.22
CA VAL A 63 14.23 15.18 -18.03
C VAL A 63 15.08 16.03 -17.08
N ASP A 64 15.41 17.24 -17.50
CA ASP A 64 15.90 18.29 -16.60
C ASP A 64 14.71 19.03 -15.96
N VAL A 65 14.43 18.73 -14.70
CA VAL A 65 13.26 19.23 -13.96
C VAL A 65 13.21 20.76 -13.81
N THR A 66 14.35 21.44 -14.04
CA THR A 66 14.41 22.91 -14.06
C THR A 66 13.87 23.52 -15.36
N LYS A 67 13.75 22.72 -16.41
CA LYS A 67 13.38 23.16 -17.76
C LYS A 67 12.10 22.51 -18.28
N GLU A 68 11.91 21.22 -17.97
CA GLU A 68 10.87 20.39 -18.55
C GLU A 68 10.01 19.71 -17.48
N PRO A 69 8.73 19.41 -17.78
CA PRO A 69 7.88 18.65 -16.87
C PRO A 69 8.25 17.17 -16.87
N ILE A 70 8.01 16.52 -15.73
CA ILE A 70 8.23 15.07 -15.56
C ILE A 70 6.99 14.33 -16.04
N PRO A 71 7.11 13.33 -16.94
CA PRO A 71 6.00 12.42 -17.23
C PRO A 71 5.74 11.52 -16.03
N VAL A 72 4.51 11.50 -15.52
CA VAL A 72 4.12 10.71 -14.35
C VAL A 72 2.82 9.96 -14.61
N ILE A 73 2.71 8.77 -14.03
CA ILE A 73 1.51 7.95 -14.04
C ILE A 73 1.23 7.45 -12.61
N PRO A 74 -0.03 7.47 -12.15
CA PRO A 74 -0.38 6.89 -10.86
C PRO A 74 -0.12 5.39 -10.85
N THR A 75 0.56 4.92 -9.81
CA THR A 75 0.78 3.49 -9.57
C THR A 75 0.37 3.11 -8.16
N VAL A 76 0.25 1.81 -7.91
CA VAL A 76 0.05 1.28 -6.56
C VAL A 76 1.28 1.64 -5.71
N HIS A 77 1.05 2.21 -4.53
CA HIS A 77 2.13 2.64 -3.65
C HIS A 77 2.09 1.96 -2.28
N TYR A 78 0.94 2.02 -1.59
CA TYR A 78 0.76 1.51 -0.25
C TYR A 78 -0.62 0.90 -0.07
N ASN A 79 -0.68 -0.27 0.55
CA ASN A 79 -1.92 -0.96 0.82
C ASN A 79 -2.45 -0.58 2.22
N MET A 80 -3.43 0.34 2.28
CA MET A 80 -4.14 0.62 3.52
C MET A 80 -5.08 -0.53 3.84
N GLY A 81 -5.13 -0.94 5.10
CA GLY A 81 -5.81 -2.14 5.53
C GLY A 81 -4.81 -3.26 5.78
N GLY A 82 -5.25 -4.51 5.72
CA GLY A 82 -4.40 -5.66 5.96
C GLY A 82 -4.93 -6.56 7.08
N ILE A 83 -4.05 -7.28 7.76
CA ILE A 83 -4.37 -8.16 8.87
C ILE A 83 -4.80 -7.31 10.07
N PRO A 84 -6.06 -7.42 10.57
CA PRO A 84 -6.51 -6.61 11.70
C PRO A 84 -5.68 -6.91 12.95
N THR A 85 -5.22 -5.86 13.62
CA THR A 85 -4.44 -5.97 14.86
C THR A 85 -4.91 -4.98 15.90
N ASN A 86 -4.69 -5.31 17.16
CA ASN A 86 -4.79 -4.36 18.26
C ASN A 86 -3.48 -3.53 18.40
N TYR A 87 -3.44 -2.61 19.36
CA TYR A 87 -2.28 -1.75 19.61
C TYR A 87 -1.01 -2.49 20.09
N LYS A 88 -1.12 -3.76 20.49
CA LYS A 88 0.00 -4.63 20.86
C LYS A 88 0.56 -5.42 19.68
N GLY A 89 -0.03 -5.25 18.50
CA GLY A 89 0.32 -6.00 17.30
C GLY A 89 -0.25 -7.42 17.26
N GLU A 90 -1.13 -7.78 18.21
CA GLU A 90 -1.79 -9.09 18.23
C GLU A 90 -2.90 -9.11 17.17
N VAL A 91 -2.91 -10.15 16.34
CA VAL A 91 -3.96 -10.32 15.33
C VAL A 91 -5.30 -10.58 15.99
N VAL A 92 -6.31 -9.86 15.52
CA VAL A 92 -7.70 -10.05 15.96
C VAL A 92 -8.56 -10.64 14.85
N ALA A 93 -9.45 -11.56 15.22
CA ALA A 93 -10.44 -12.14 14.32
C ALA A 93 -11.75 -12.32 15.08
N PRO A 94 -12.86 -11.76 14.57
CA PRO A 94 -14.16 -11.88 15.24
C PRO A 94 -14.52 -13.33 15.55
N ALA A 95 -15.12 -13.57 16.68
CA ALA A 95 -15.71 -14.86 16.98
C ALA A 95 -16.82 -15.18 15.99
N LYS A 96 -16.92 -16.44 15.55
CA LYS A 96 -17.91 -16.85 14.52
C LYS A 96 -19.37 -16.61 14.93
N ASP A 97 -19.64 -16.63 16.21
CA ASP A 97 -20.95 -16.38 16.81
C ASP A 97 -21.22 -14.88 17.12
N GLY A 98 -20.25 -14.01 16.80
CA GLY A 98 -20.35 -12.57 17.02
C GLY A 98 -20.21 -12.14 18.49
N SER A 99 -19.90 -13.04 19.41
CA SER A 99 -19.79 -12.75 20.85
C SER A 99 -18.59 -11.87 21.21
N ASP A 100 -17.52 -11.93 20.42
CA ASP A 100 -16.29 -11.18 20.65
C ASP A 100 -15.74 -10.68 19.31
N PRO A 101 -15.90 -9.37 18.99
CA PRO A 101 -15.42 -8.79 17.77
C PRO A 101 -13.89 -8.66 17.72
N ASP A 102 -13.24 -8.58 18.86
CA ASP A 102 -11.79 -8.32 19.01
C ASP A 102 -11.02 -9.55 19.52
N ARG A 103 -11.57 -10.75 19.30
CA ARG A 103 -10.95 -11.99 19.75
C ARG A 103 -9.53 -12.11 19.20
N ILE A 104 -8.56 -12.22 20.11
CA ILE A 104 -7.15 -12.40 19.75
C ILE A 104 -6.93 -13.79 19.14
N VAL A 105 -6.12 -13.85 18.09
CA VAL A 105 -5.56 -15.08 17.53
C VAL A 105 -4.23 -15.37 18.24
N PRO A 106 -4.19 -16.33 19.19
CA PRO A 106 -3.01 -16.54 20.01
C PRO A 106 -1.76 -16.89 19.20
N GLY A 107 -0.66 -16.17 19.48
CA GLY A 107 0.64 -16.42 18.84
C GLY A 107 0.81 -15.85 17.43
N LEU A 108 -0.19 -15.14 16.92
CA LEU A 108 -0.08 -14.45 15.63
C LEU A 108 0.01 -12.94 15.84
N LEU A 109 1.04 -12.33 15.28
CA LEU A 109 1.33 -10.91 15.36
C LEU A 109 1.53 -10.36 13.96
N ALA A 110 1.17 -9.10 13.74
CA ALA A 110 1.45 -8.38 12.51
C ALA A 110 1.74 -6.91 12.78
N ALA A 111 2.61 -6.31 11.96
CA ALA A 111 2.99 -4.91 12.05
C ALA A 111 3.36 -4.35 10.66
N GLY A 112 3.33 -3.03 10.50
CA GLY A 112 3.65 -2.35 9.25
C GLY A 112 2.58 -2.54 8.18
N GLU A 113 2.94 -2.42 6.91
CA GLU A 113 1.99 -2.43 5.79
C GLU A 113 1.12 -3.69 5.69
N ALA A 114 1.62 -4.84 6.16
CA ALA A 114 0.85 -6.08 6.20
C ALA A 114 -0.29 -6.06 7.23
N ALA A 115 -0.19 -5.19 8.25
CA ALA A 115 -1.15 -5.09 9.35
C ALA A 115 -2.14 -3.94 9.18
N CYS A 116 -3.24 -4.03 9.89
CA CYS A 116 -4.21 -2.95 10.01
C CYS A 116 -4.49 -2.66 11.50
N ALA A 117 -3.69 -1.75 12.05
CA ALA A 117 -3.94 -1.19 13.39
C ALA A 117 -4.92 0.00 13.36
N SER A 118 -5.58 0.24 12.23
CA SER A 118 -6.56 1.32 11.98
C SER A 118 -6.01 2.76 12.13
N VAL A 119 -4.68 2.93 12.04
CA VAL A 119 -4.03 4.23 12.23
C VAL A 119 -3.92 5.07 10.95
N HIS A 120 -4.18 4.48 9.78
CA HIS A 120 -4.05 5.15 8.50
C HIS A 120 -5.38 5.54 7.85
N GLY A 121 -6.49 4.96 8.29
CA GLY A 121 -7.77 5.14 7.63
C GLY A 121 -7.74 4.70 6.17
N ALA A 122 -8.36 5.47 5.29
CA ALA A 122 -8.37 5.20 3.85
C ALA A 122 -7.17 5.83 3.11
N ASN A 123 -6.41 6.72 3.74
CA ASN A 123 -5.31 7.44 3.11
C ASN A 123 -4.20 7.75 4.12
N ARG A 124 -3.13 6.99 4.08
CA ARG A 124 -1.96 7.15 4.96
C ARG A 124 -1.28 8.50 4.71
N LEU A 125 -0.97 9.23 5.77
CA LEU A 125 -0.15 10.43 5.70
C LEU A 125 1.29 10.12 5.29
N GLY A 126 1.92 11.05 4.61
CA GLY A 126 3.32 10.94 4.20
C GLY A 126 4.24 10.60 5.37
N ALA A 127 5.22 9.72 5.14
CA ALA A 127 6.20 9.19 6.10
C ALA A 127 5.65 8.31 7.23
N ASN A 128 4.33 8.25 7.46
CA ASN A 128 3.74 7.48 8.56
C ASN A 128 3.93 5.96 8.44
N SER A 129 4.29 5.44 7.26
CA SER A 129 4.64 4.01 7.15
C SER A 129 5.88 3.65 7.97
N LEU A 130 6.86 4.55 8.05
CA LEU A 130 8.05 4.34 8.88
C LEU A 130 7.72 4.34 10.37
N LEU A 131 6.82 5.25 10.80
CA LEU A 131 6.34 5.27 12.18
C LEU A 131 5.58 3.99 12.53
N ASP A 132 4.70 3.53 11.65
CA ASP A 132 3.95 2.29 11.80
C ASP A 132 4.88 1.10 12.03
N ILE A 133 5.86 0.90 11.15
CA ILE A 133 6.82 -0.20 11.25
C ILE A 133 7.57 -0.16 12.59
N VAL A 134 8.07 1.01 13.00
CA VAL A 134 8.86 1.16 14.22
C VAL A 134 8.00 0.97 15.47
N VAL A 135 6.83 1.62 15.54
CA VAL A 135 5.96 1.59 16.71
C VAL A 135 5.37 0.20 16.93
N PHE A 136 4.73 -0.35 15.89
CA PHE A 136 4.05 -1.66 16.04
C PHE A 136 5.02 -2.84 15.96
N GLY A 137 6.14 -2.73 15.27
CA GLY A 137 7.21 -3.71 15.37
C GLY A 137 7.76 -3.83 16.79
N ARG A 138 7.96 -2.69 17.46
CA ARG A 138 8.34 -2.65 18.88
C ARG A 138 7.23 -3.19 19.79
N ALA A 139 5.97 -2.88 19.51
CA ALA A 139 4.83 -3.42 20.25
C ALA A 139 4.78 -4.95 20.16
N CYS A 140 4.93 -5.52 18.96
CA CYS A 140 5.03 -6.97 18.76
C CYS A 140 6.17 -7.59 19.57
N ALA A 141 7.36 -6.99 19.56
CA ALA A 141 8.51 -7.48 20.34
C ALA A 141 8.23 -7.48 21.85
N ASN A 142 7.60 -6.42 22.36
CA ASN A 142 7.18 -6.35 23.77
C ASN A 142 6.14 -7.42 24.10
N THR A 143 5.15 -7.62 23.25
CA THR A 143 4.13 -8.67 23.41
C THR A 143 4.76 -10.06 23.49
N VAL A 144 5.70 -10.38 22.61
CA VAL A 144 6.45 -11.64 22.66
C VAL A 144 7.22 -11.78 23.97
N LYS A 145 7.92 -10.72 24.40
CA LYS A 145 8.66 -10.71 25.67
C LYS A 145 7.75 -10.96 26.87
N GLU A 146 6.59 -10.31 26.89
CA GLU A 146 5.59 -10.41 27.98
C GLU A 146 4.88 -11.76 28.00
N SER A 147 4.75 -12.45 26.86
CA SER A 147 4.11 -13.76 26.75
C SER A 147 4.81 -14.88 27.51
N GLY A 148 6.05 -14.67 27.94
CA GLY A 148 6.85 -15.68 28.65
C GLY A 148 7.33 -16.84 27.77
N LEU A 149 7.21 -16.73 26.43
CA LEU A 149 7.73 -17.73 25.50
C LEU A 149 9.25 -17.86 25.66
N LYS A 150 9.72 -19.10 25.81
CA LYS A 150 11.15 -19.39 25.95
C LYS A 150 11.76 -19.78 24.60
N PRO A 151 12.93 -19.24 24.20
CA PRO A 151 13.64 -19.71 23.01
C PRO A 151 13.85 -21.21 23.02
N GLY A 152 13.69 -21.85 21.85
CA GLY A 152 13.92 -23.29 21.71
C GLY A 152 12.79 -24.20 22.21
N GLN A 153 11.69 -23.65 22.68
CA GLN A 153 10.51 -24.46 23.03
C GLN A 153 9.95 -25.10 21.77
N LYS A 154 9.88 -26.45 21.76
CA LYS A 154 9.32 -27.20 20.65
C LYS A 154 7.81 -26.97 20.56
N HIS A 155 7.33 -26.59 19.38
CA HIS A 155 5.90 -26.52 19.11
C HIS A 155 5.30 -27.92 18.97
N LYS A 156 4.02 -28.04 19.32
CA LYS A 156 3.26 -29.26 18.99
C LYS A 156 3.14 -29.37 17.47
N PRO A 157 3.24 -30.58 16.88
CA PRO A 157 3.01 -30.77 15.47
C PRO A 157 1.63 -30.22 15.08
N LEU A 158 1.55 -29.58 13.90
CA LEU A 158 0.27 -29.18 13.34
C LEU A 158 -0.57 -30.44 13.09
N LYS A 159 -1.87 -30.36 13.37
CA LYS A 159 -2.80 -31.43 12.95
C LYS A 159 -2.86 -31.43 11.42
N ASN A 160 -2.94 -32.64 10.83
CA ASN A 160 -3.00 -32.84 9.38
C ASN A 160 -4.15 -32.06 8.71
N GLU A 161 -5.22 -31.76 9.45
CA GLU A 161 -6.37 -30.96 9.01
C GLU A 161 -6.04 -29.48 8.76
N LEU A 162 -4.86 -29.01 9.18
CA LEU A 162 -4.38 -27.63 9.02
C LEU A 162 -3.33 -27.52 7.89
N ASN A 163 -3.29 -28.47 6.96
CA ASN A 163 -2.43 -28.33 5.79
C ASN A 163 -2.93 -27.15 4.94
N GLY A 164 -2.02 -26.34 4.44
CA GLY A 164 -2.34 -25.16 3.64
C GLY A 164 -2.80 -25.44 2.19
N GLU A 165 -2.93 -26.72 1.80
CA GLU A 165 -3.19 -27.11 0.41
C GLU A 165 -4.48 -26.50 -0.17
N GLN A 166 -5.56 -26.49 0.62
CA GLN A 166 -6.83 -25.88 0.19
C GLN A 166 -6.69 -24.37 0.00
N SER A 167 -5.92 -23.70 0.86
CA SER A 167 -5.66 -22.26 0.75
C SER A 167 -4.78 -21.93 -0.45
N VAL A 168 -3.75 -22.74 -0.70
CA VAL A 168 -2.88 -22.62 -1.89
C VAL A 168 -3.68 -22.86 -3.16
N LYS A 169 -4.53 -23.90 -3.19
CA LYS A 169 -5.43 -24.18 -4.33
C LYS A 169 -6.35 -22.99 -4.60
N ARG A 170 -7.00 -22.44 -3.56
CA ARG A 170 -7.87 -21.28 -3.70
C ARG A 170 -7.13 -20.05 -4.23
N LEU A 171 -5.90 -19.80 -3.77
CA LEU A 171 -5.07 -18.70 -4.29
C LEU A 171 -4.70 -18.93 -5.75
N ASN A 172 -4.32 -20.14 -6.12
CA ASN A 172 -4.03 -20.48 -7.51
C ASN A 172 -5.27 -20.35 -8.41
N ASP A 173 -6.44 -20.75 -7.92
CA ASP A 173 -7.70 -20.61 -8.64
C ASP A 173 -8.04 -19.12 -8.87
N ILE A 174 -7.71 -18.23 -7.95
CA ILE A 174 -7.90 -16.77 -8.10
C ILE A 174 -6.87 -16.18 -9.08
N LEU A 175 -5.60 -16.58 -8.97
CA LEU A 175 -4.51 -16.03 -9.77
C LEU A 175 -4.50 -16.49 -11.22
N TYR A 176 -4.92 -17.74 -11.46
CA TYR A 176 -4.79 -18.40 -12.76
C TYR A 176 -6.12 -18.78 -13.41
N ASN A 177 -7.28 -18.38 -12.83
CA ASN A 177 -8.57 -18.60 -13.45
C ASN A 177 -8.83 -17.56 -14.55
N ASP A 178 -8.21 -17.79 -15.69
CA ASP A 178 -8.38 -17.01 -16.93
C ASP A 178 -9.78 -17.13 -17.57
N LYS A 179 -10.74 -17.74 -16.87
CA LYS A 179 -12.10 -17.99 -17.38
C LYS A 179 -13.08 -16.83 -17.11
N GLY A 180 -12.60 -15.71 -16.53
CA GLY A 180 -13.46 -14.59 -16.13
C GLY A 180 -13.69 -13.52 -17.19
N ASP A 181 -12.94 -13.46 -18.30
CA ASP A 181 -12.95 -12.28 -19.16
C ASP A 181 -13.16 -12.53 -20.67
N GLN A 182 -13.82 -13.63 -21.03
CA GLN A 182 -14.21 -13.83 -22.44
C GLN A 182 -15.53 -13.14 -22.81
N ASN A 183 -16.25 -12.53 -21.85
CA ASN A 183 -17.54 -11.89 -22.13
C ASN A 183 -17.50 -10.35 -22.24
N ASN A 184 -16.32 -9.72 -22.20
CA ASN A 184 -16.23 -8.26 -22.33
C ASN A 184 -15.54 -7.77 -23.62
N LYS A 185 -15.46 -8.63 -24.64
CA LYS A 185 -15.02 -8.26 -26.00
C LYS A 185 -16.17 -8.22 -26.99
N SER A 186 -17.28 -7.59 -26.64
CA SER A 186 -18.28 -7.22 -27.65
C SER A 186 -19.12 -6.06 -27.14
N THR A 187 -18.59 -4.87 -27.22
CA THR A 187 -19.32 -3.66 -27.67
C THR A 187 -18.28 -2.58 -27.91
N SER A 188 -17.90 -2.50 -29.15
CA SER A 188 -17.25 -1.34 -29.79
C SER A 188 -18.10 -0.11 -29.69
#